data_dfba964796c2202675bc00247dfbf75e
#
_entry.id   dfba964796c2202675bc00247dfbf75e
#
_cell.length_a   1.000
_cell.length_b   1.000
_cell.length_c   1.000
_cell.angle_alpha   90.00
_cell.angle_beta   90.00
_cell.angle_gamma   90.00
#
_symmetry.space_group_name_H-M   'P 1'
#
loop_
_entity.id
_entity.type
_entity.pdbx_description
1 polymer ?
#
loop_
_entity_poly.entity_id
_entity_poly.type
_entity_poly.pdbx_seq_one_letter_code
_entity_poly.pdbx_strand_id
1 'polypeptide(L)'
;MHGLIFVTWEKYLSDRFGSSLLHEYRNAIGETAASAPLASRVYDDATLLAGVGAACQLTSFPADTLLREYGRYFMLNGLTRHLCAYLLNQVHSGRELLLTMRSAHTQMGRTPDGLTPPLFEYKPHPQNSDGFVLIYDSPRKLCAVLLGAIEGAAVRYGERVQIVERTCMKLGANACRFEVVFSSPLSQAPQHSETPEQRARRTAQRQLAELVLSVLPEDDGAMLGELQHIMQRLPVNPQQLRPSVLLEALRHLQFVGLVASSANQPGDDLTHRRYWRAPTSDKVETGQVHR
;
A
#
# COMPACT_ATOMS: atom_id res chain seq x y z
N MET A 1 8.81 -0.62 11.63
CA MET A 1 8.13 -1.45 10.59
C MET A 1 6.67 -1.66 10.95
N HIS A 2 5.75 -1.61 9.99
CA HIS A 2 4.31 -1.84 10.23
C HIS A 2 4.02 -3.31 10.57
N GLY A 3 3.17 -3.55 11.58
CA GLY A 3 2.88 -4.89 12.09
C GLY A 3 2.28 -5.87 11.09
N LEU A 4 1.60 -5.38 10.04
CA LEU A 4 1.13 -6.22 8.94
C LEU A 4 2.26 -7.06 8.31
N ILE A 5 3.47 -6.51 8.23
CA ILE A 5 4.64 -7.21 7.69
C ILE A 5 4.99 -8.41 8.59
N PHE A 6 4.96 -8.23 9.90
CA PHE A 6 5.25 -9.32 10.86
C PHE A 6 4.18 -10.41 10.84
N VAL A 7 2.91 -10.01 10.87
CA VAL A 7 1.78 -10.97 10.82
C VAL A 7 1.81 -11.79 9.54
N THR A 8 2.07 -11.16 8.41
CA THR A 8 2.13 -11.86 7.12
C THR A 8 3.41 -12.65 6.93
N TRP A 9 4.53 -12.23 7.56
CA TRP A 9 5.77 -12.98 7.60
C TRP A 9 5.60 -14.31 8.34
N GLU A 10 5.02 -14.28 9.55
CA GLU A 10 4.75 -15.51 10.31
C GLU A 10 3.76 -16.42 9.57
N LYS A 11 2.73 -15.82 8.94
CA LYS A 11 1.81 -16.60 8.13
C LYS A 11 2.52 -17.25 6.93
N TYR A 12 3.43 -16.53 6.27
CA TYR A 12 4.25 -17.11 5.21
C TYR A 12 5.08 -18.30 5.70
N LEU A 13 5.76 -18.15 6.84
CA LEU A 13 6.53 -19.25 7.42
C LEU A 13 5.66 -20.47 7.73
N SER A 14 4.50 -20.24 8.34
CA SER A 14 3.56 -21.31 8.66
C SER A 14 3.00 -21.99 7.41
N ASP A 15 2.58 -21.24 6.41
CA ASP A 15 1.97 -21.79 5.20
C ASP A 15 3.01 -22.52 4.32
N ARG A 16 4.26 -22.04 4.32
CA ARG A 16 5.33 -22.57 3.48
C ARG A 16 6.07 -23.75 4.10
N PHE A 17 6.28 -23.72 5.43
CA PHE A 17 7.14 -24.66 6.14
C PHE A 17 6.42 -25.41 7.27
N GLY A 18 5.18 -25.07 7.56
CA GLY A 18 4.37 -25.71 8.58
C GLY A 18 4.42 -25.02 9.95
N SER A 19 3.45 -25.38 10.80
CA SER A 19 3.28 -24.80 12.15
C SER A 19 4.43 -25.17 13.10
N SER A 20 5.08 -26.29 12.89
CA SER A 20 6.25 -26.70 13.70
C SER A 20 7.39 -25.72 13.53
N LEU A 21 7.73 -25.36 12.29
CA LEU A 21 8.77 -24.37 12.02
C LEU A 21 8.41 -23.01 12.59
N LEU A 22 7.14 -22.58 12.50
CA LEU A 22 6.72 -21.32 13.13
C LEU A 22 6.91 -21.33 14.65
N HIS A 23 6.67 -22.46 15.30
CA HIS A 23 6.91 -22.61 16.74
C HIS A 23 8.41 -22.48 17.07
N GLU A 24 9.27 -23.19 16.34
CA GLU A 24 10.73 -23.10 16.49
C GLU A 24 11.25 -21.69 16.21
N TYR A 25 10.71 -21.03 15.17
CA TYR A 25 11.02 -19.65 14.85
C TYR A 25 10.70 -18.69 15.98
N ARG A 26 9.49 -18.77 16.57
CA ARG A 26 9.09 -17.93 17.71
C ARG A 26 9.99 -18.16 18.93
N ASN A 27 10.32 -19.42 19.22
CA ASN A 27 11.27 -19.74 20.29
C ASN A 27 12.65 -19.12 20.01
N ALA A 28 13.15 -19.18 18.78
CA ALA A 28 14.45 -18.64 18.41
C ALA A 28 14.55 -17.11 18.54
N ILE A 29 13.43 -16.39 18.35
CA ILE A 29 13.39 -14.93 18.53
C ILE A 29 12.88 -14.51 19.92
N GLY A 30 12.65 -15.46 20.84
CA GLY A 30 12.18 -15.20 22.20
C GLY A 30 10.70 -14.80 22.30
N GLU A 31 9.89 -15.08 21.28
CA GLU A 31 8.46 -14.80 21.27
C GLU A 31 7.62 -16.00 21.70
N THR A 32 6.55 -15.72 22.41
CA THR A 32 5.53 -16.72 22.81
C THR A 32 4.25 -16.56 21.97
N ALA A 33 3.32 -17.52 22.08
CA ALA A 33 2.02 -17.38 21.45
C ALA A 33 1.24 -16.14 21.94
N ALA A 34 1.50 -15.68 23.16
CA ALA A 34 0.89 -14.47 23.74
C ALA A 34 1.47 -13.17 23.17
N SER A 35 2.68 -13.21 22.60
CA SER A 35 3.37 -12.07 21.99
C SER A 35 3.25 -12.03 20.47
N ALA A 36 2.32 -12.80 19.88
CA ALA A 36 2.09 -12.81 18.45
C ALA A 36 1.90 -11.38 17.89
N PRO A 37 2.49 -11.07 16.72
CA PRO A 37 2.46 -9.72 16.18
C PRO A 37 1.04 -9.27 15.83
N LEU A 38 0.77 -7.98 16.05
CA LEU A 38 -0.50 -7.33 15.72
C LEU A 38 -0.31 -6.42 14.51
N ALA A 39 -1.19 -6.55 13.53
CA ALA A 39 -1.14 -5.77 12.30
C ALA A 39 -1.25 -4.25 12.53
N SER A 40 -1.92 -3.82 13.60
CA SER A 40 -2.11 -2.40 13.97
C SER A 40 -0.93 -1.78 14.73
N ARG A 41 0.09 -2.55 15.08
CA ARG A 41 1.25 -2.06 15.84
C ARG A 41 2.42 -1.72 14.93
N VAL A 42 3.31 -0.88 15.45
CA VAL A 42 4.62 -0.59 14.87
C VAL A 42 5.67 -1.32 15.69
N TYR A 43 6.60 -1.95 15.01
CA TYR A 43 7.70 -2.73 15.59
C TYR A 43 9.04 -2.19 15.13
N ASP A 44 10.09 -2.45 15.91
CA ASP A 44 11.46 -2.13 15.51
C ASP A 44 11.86 -2.94 14.27
N ASP A 45 12.60 -2.31 13.40
CA ASP A 45 13.15 -2.95 12.19
C ASP A 45 14.14 -4.07 12.53
N ALA A 46 14.89 -3.91 13.65
CA ALA A 46 15.83 -4.90 14.14
C ALA A 46 15.13 -6.23 14.46
N THR A 47 13.90 -6.18 14.97
CA THR A 47 13.11 -7.39 15.26
C THR A 47 12.82 -8.19 13.99
N LEU A 48 12.45 -7.52 12.89
CA LEU A 48 12.24 -8.21 11.62
C LEU A 48 13.54 -8.84 11.09
N LEU A 49 14.63 -8.08 11.14
CA LEU A 49 15.93 -8.56 10.64
C LEU A 49 16.45 -9.76 11.44
N ALA A 50 16.28 -9.74 12.76
CA ALA A 50 16.58 -10.88 13.63
C ALA A 50 15.71 -12.09 13.27
N GLY A 51 14.41 -11.87 13.04
CA GLY A 51 13.47 -12.90 12.60
C GLY A 51 13.86 -13.50 11.27
N VAL A 52 14.27 -12.69 10.29
CA VAL A 52 14.76 -13.20 9.00
C VAL A 52 16.02 -14.06 9.21
N GLY A 53 16.94 -13.62 10.07
CA GLY A 53 18.13 -14.40 10.44
C GLY A 53 17.79 -15.77 11.04
N ALA A 54 16.87 -15.82 12.00
CA ALA A 54 16.38 -17.05 12.61
C ALA A 54 15.73 -17.99 11.55
N ALA A 55 14.90 -17.44 10.68
CA ALA A 55 14.27 -18.21 9.60
C ALA A 55 15.32 -18.79 8.62
N CYS A 56 16.37 -18.03 8.30
CA CYS A 56 17.46 -18.55 7.46
C CYS A 56 18.18 -19.74 8.10
N GLN A 57 18.43 -19.68 9.40
CA GLN A 57 19.07 -20.78 10.15
C GLN A 57 18.18 -22.03 10.18
N LEU A 58 16.88 -21.86 10.44
CA LEU A 58 15.94 -22.98 10.54
C LEU A 58 15.63 -23.63 9.17
N THR A 59 15.60 -22.83 8.12
CA THR A 59 15.22 -23.32 6.79
C THR A 59 16.41 -23.64 5.88
N SER A 60 17.61 -23.21 6.24
CA SER A 60 18.83 -23.25 5.40
C SER A 60 18.70 -22.46 4.07
N PHE A 61 17.67 -21.61 3.93
CA PHE A 61 17.53 -20.75 2.75
C PHE A 61 18.28 -19.43 2.93
N PRO A 62 18.87 -18.87 1.87
CA PRO A 62 19.45 -17.53 1.89
C PRO A 62 18.36 -16.46 2.16
N ALA A 63 18.72 -15.40 2.87
CA ALA A 63 17.80 -14.33 3.24
C ALA A 63 17.08 -13.71 2.02
N ASP A 64 17.80 -13.46 0.93
CA ASP A 64 17.21 -12.88 -0.28
C ASP A 64 16.20 -13.81 -0.96
N THR A 65 16.41 -15.12 -0.88
CA THR A 65 15.45 -16.11 -1.37
C THR A 65 14.17 -16.07 -0.55
N LEU A 66 14.27 -16.18 0.78
CA LEU A 66 13.11 -16.12 1.67
C LEU A 66 12.35 -14.80 1.53
N LEU A 67 13.06 -13.68 1.49
CA LEU A 67 12.46 -12.35 1.36
C LEU A 67 11.77 -12.16 0.01
N ARG A 68 12.32 -12.70 -1.08
CA ARG A 68 11.68 -12.65 -2.40
C ARG A 68 10.43 -13.53 -2.46
N GLU A 69 10.50 -14.77 -1.94
CA GLU A 69 9.34 -15.64 -1.81
C GLU A 69 8.25 -15.00 -0.93
N TYR A 70 8.65 -14.41 0.18
CA TYR A 70 7.73 -13.66 1.05
C TYR A 70 7.09 -12.48 0.33
N GLY A 71 7.85 -11.68 -0.40
CA GLY A 71 7.29 -10.57 -1.17
C GLY A 71 6.21 -11.02 -2.15
N ARG A 72 6.44 -12.12 -2.85
CA ARG A 72 5.45 -12.74 -3.73
C ARG A 72 4.23 -13.26 -2.96
N TYR A 73 4.47 -13.97 -1.85
CA TYR A 73 3.42 -14.44 -0.96
C TYR A 73 2.57 -13.29 -0.41
N PHE A 74 3.21 -12.18 0.03
CA PHE A 74 2.54 -10.99 0.54
C PHE A 74 1.50 -10.47 -0.44
N MET A 75 1.80 -10.43 -1.72
CA MET A 75 0.88 -9.97 -2.75
C MET A 75 -0.29 -10.91 -3.03
N LEU A 76 -0.14 -12.21 -2.76
CA LEU A 76 -1.09 -13.25 -3.15
C LEU A 76 -1.95 -13.78 -2.00
N ASN A 77 -1.50 -13.66 -0.75
CA ASN A 77 -2.19 -14.27 0.40
C ASN A 77 -3.52 -13.57 0.73
N GLY A 78 -4.43 -14.35 1.34
CA GLY A 78 -5.78 -13.90 1.66
C GLY A 78 -5.84 -12.79 2.71
N LEU A 79 -4.92 -12.78 3.68
CA LEU A 79 -4.87 -11.77 4.74
C LEU A 79 -4.51 -10.39 4.17
N THR A 80 -3.48 -10.30 3.33
CA THR A 80 -3.13 -9.06 2.63
C THR A 80 -4.27 -8.62 1.73
N ARG A 81 -4.88 -9.55 1.00
CA ARG A 81 -6.05 -9.26 0.17
C ARG A 81 -7.20 -8.65 0.99
N HIS A 82 -7.45 -9.14 2.18
CA HIS A 82 -8.50 -8.62 3.05
C HIS A 82 -8.13 -7.25 3.62
N LEU A 83 -6.95 -7.11 4.22
CA LEU A 83 -6.51 -5.87 4.88
C LEU A 83 -6.21 -4.74 3.88
N CYS A 84 -5.77 -5.08 2.67
CA CYS A 84 -5.49 -4.13 1.59
C CYS A 84 -6.57 -4.14 0.50
N ALA A 85 -7.76 -4.72 0.78
CA ALA A 85 -8.83 -4.90 -0.21
C ALA A 85 -9.19 -3.59 -0.92
N TYR A 86 -9.21 -2.50 -0.17
CA TYR A 86 -9.52 -1.20 -0.70
C TYR A 86 -8.55 -0.78 -1.83
N LEU A 87 -7.24 -0.85 -1.60
CA LEU A 87 -6.21 -0.58 -2.61
C LEU A 87 -6.32 -1.57 -3.79
N LEU A 88 -6.38 -2.85 -3.48
CA LEU A 88 -6.32 -3.92 -4.45
C LEU A 88 -7.56 -4.01 -5.36
N ASN A 89 -8.71 -3.51 -4.90
CA ASN A 89 -9.94 -3.47 -5.69
C ASN A 89 -10.02 -2.28 -6.66
N GLN A 90 -9.10 -1.31 -6.55
CA GLN A 90 -9.10 -0.11 -7.38
C GLN A 90 -8.12 -0.17 -8.54
N VAL A 91 -7.20 -1.12 -8.50
CA VAL A 91 -6.16 -1.31 -9.50
C VAL A 91 -6.44 -2.58 -10.29
N HIS A 92 -6.15 -2.57 -11.58
CA HIS A 92 -6.50 -3.64 -12.51
C HIS A 92 -5.30 -4.27 -13.20
N SER A 93 -4.08 -3.81 -12.85
CA SER A 93 -2.83 -4.33 -13.38
C SER A 93 -1.73 -4.27 -12.32
N GLY A 94 -0.71 -5.10 -12.48
CA GLY A 94 0.49 -5.03 -11.65
C GLY A 94 1.18 -3.67 -11.77
N ARG A 95 1.15 -3.07 -12.98
CA ARG A 95 1.68 -1.72 -13.21
C ARG A 95 0.94 -0.67 -12.39
N GLU A 96 -0.38 -0.64 -12.45
CA GLU A 96 -1.20 0.30 -11.66
C GLU A 96 -0.96 0.13 -10.15
N LEU A 97 -0.89 -1.13 -9.68
CA LEU A 97 -0.62 -1.42 -8.29
C LEU A 97 0.71 -0.83 -7.83
N LEU A 98 1.79 -1.04 -8.59
CA LEU A 98 3.10 -0.49 -8.23
C LEU A 98 3.09 1.03 -8.23
N LEU A 99 2.50 1.67 -9.23
CA LEU A 99 2.41 3.15 -9.28
C LEU A 99 1.63 3.72 -8.08
N THR A 100 0.62 2.99 -7.58
CA THR A 100 -0.15 3.38 -6.41
C THR A 100 0.64 3.20 -5.09
N MET A 101 1.62 2.31 -5.06
CA MET A 101 2.45 2.06 -3.87
C MET A 101 3.20 3.29 -3.37
N ARG A 102 3.62 4.20 -4.27
CA ARG A 102 4.23 5.47 -3.87
C ARG A 102 3.31 6.27 -2.94
N SER A 103 2.08 6.49 -3.37
CA SER A 103 1.09 7.25 -2.58
C SER A 103 0.76 6.56 -1.26
N ALA A 104 0.55 5.23 -1.27
CA ALA A 104 0.27 4.46 -0.08
C ALA A 104 1.41 4.56 0.96
N HIS A 105 2.67 4.44 0.55
CA HIS A 105 3.81 4.55 1.46
C HIS A 105 4.06 5.98 1.93
N THR A 106 3.87 6.98 1.07
CA THR A 106 3.96 8.39 1.48
C THR A 106 2.97 8.73 2.60
N GLN A 107 1.78 8.14 2.57
CA GLN A 107 0.78 8.34 3.62
C GLN A 107 1.17 7.67 4.94
N MET A 108 1.77 6.47 4.88
CA MET A 108 2.27 5.80 6.08
C MET A 108 3.31 6.65 6.83
N GLY A 109 4.13 7.42 6.10
CA GLY A 109 5.10 8.35 6.70
C GLY A 109 4.47 9.55 7.41
N ARG A 110 3.20 9.84 7.18
CA ARG A 110 2.46 10.94 7.83
C ARG A 110 1.74 10.52 9.11
N THR A 111 1.75 9.25 9.45
CA THR A 111 1.15 8.78 10.71
C THR A 111 2.05 9.13 11.89
N PRO A 112 1.46 9.43 13.08
CA PRO A 112 2.22 9.79 14.29
C PRO A 112 3.17 8.69 14.78
N ASP A 113 3.06 7.48 14.27
CA ASP A 113 3.71 6.28 14.79
C ASP A 113 5.20 6.15 14.42
N GLY A 114 5.82 7.19 13.84
CA GLY A 114 7.26 7.19 13.52
C GLY A 114 7.67 6.19 12.44
N LEU A 115 6.73 5.75 11.59
CA LEU A 115 7.04 4.88 10.46
C LEU A 115 7.92 5.60 9.45
N THR A 116 9.00 4.95 9.04
CA THR A 116 9.85 5.39 7.94
C THR A 116 9.61 4.46 6.75
N PRO A 117 8.64 4.75 5.88
CA PRO A 117 8.37 3.91 4.71
C PRO A 117 9.52 4.01 3.70
N PRO A 118 9.66 3.02 2.80
CA PRO A 118 10.56 3.14 1.67
C PRO A 118 10.10 4.25 0.72
N LEU A 119 11.07 4.88 0.07
CA LEU A 119 10.81 5.85 -0.99
C LEU A 119 10.73 5.13 -2.33
N PHE A 120 9.72 5.48 -3.10
CA PHE A 120 9.51 5.00 -4.46
C PHE A 120 9.46 6.17 -5.43
N GLU A 121 10.28 6.12 -6.47
CA GLU A 121 10.23 7.03 -7.60
C GLU A 121 10.06 6.24 -8.89
N TYR A 122 9.30 6.77 -9.83
CA TYR A 122 9.04 6.14 -11.11
C TYR A 122 9.46 7.06 -12.24
N LYS A 123 10.23 6.51 -13.20
CA LYS A 123 10.65 7.19 -14.42
C LYS A 123 10.18 6.39 -15.65
N PRO A 124 9.94 7.06 -16.77
CA PRO A 124 9.67 6.33 -18.02
C PRO A 124 10.79 5.34 -18.34
N HIS A 125 10.43 4.18 -18.87
CA HIS A 125 11.41 3.23 -19.36
C HIS A 125 12.06 3.77 -20.64
N PRO A 126 13.40 3.71 -20.79
CA PRO A 126 14.10 4.36 -21.89
C PRO A 126 13.78 3.79 -23.29
N GLN A 127 13.32 2.53 -23.36
CA GLN A 127 13.13 1.81 -24.61
C GLN A 127 11.74 1.17 -24.75
N ASN A 128 10.88 1.29 -23.74
CA ASN A 128 9.56 0.62 -23.74
C ASN A 128 8.50 1.51 -23.10
N SER A 129 7.51 1.93 -23.89
CA SER A 129 6.41 2.79 -23.43
C SER A 129 5.54 2.14 -22.33
N ASP A 130 5.47 0.81 -22.31
CA ASP A 130 4.68 0.05 -21.34
C ASP A 130 5.45 -0.24 -20.05
N GLY A 131 6.77 0.01 -20.06
CA GLY A 131 7.67 -0.16 -18.93
C GLY A 131 7.86 1.13 -18.13
N PHE A 132 8.53 0.98 -17.00
CA PHE A 132 9.02 2.07 -16.18
C PHE A 132 10.29 1.66 -15.44
N VAL A 133 11.05 2.65 -15.00
CA VAL A 133 12.16 2.47 -14.07
C VAL A 133 11.65 2.77 -12.67
N LEU A 134 11.65 1.77 -11.81
CA LEU A 134 11.36 1.90 -10.39
C LEU A 134 12.66 2.16 -9.63
N ILE A 135 12.71 3.28 -8.92
CA ILE A 135 13.80 3.62 -8.00
C ILE A 135 13.29 3.39 -6.59
N TYR A 136 14.01 2.57 -5.84
CA TYR A 136 13.72 2.19 -4.48
C TYR A 136 14.84 2.61 -3.56
N ASP A 137 14.51 3.39 -2.55
CA ASP A 137 15.43 3.80 -1.49
C ASP A 137 14.84 3.46 -0.12
N SER A 138 15.61 2.73 0.67
CA SER A 138 15.21 2.34 2.02
C SER A 138 16.42 1.92 2.85
N PRO A 139 16.58 2.45 4.07
CA PRO A 139 17.67 2.05 4.97
C PRO A 139 17.63 0.55 5.30
N ARG A 140 16.46 -0.11 5.17
CA ARG A 140 16.29 -1.55 5.43
C ARG A 140 16.84 -2.44 4.32
N LYS A 141 17.08 -1.90 3.13
CA LYS A 141 17.60 -2.64 1.97
C LYS A 141 16.82 -3.93 1.63
N LEU A 142 15.47 -3.88 1.76
CA LEU A 142 14.58 -5.01 1.50
C LEU A 142 14.19 -5.12 0.01
N CYS A 143 15.14 -4.88 -0.89
CA CYS A 143 14.94 -4.96 -2.34
C CYS A 143 14.47 -6.35 -2.80
N ALA A 144 14.89 -7.42 -2.14
CA ALA A 144 14.40 -8.77 -2.44
C ALA A 144 12.89 -8.92 -2.20
N VAL A 145 12.34 -8.31 -1.11
CA VAL A 145 10.89 -8.27 -0.88
C VAL A 145 10.19 -7.54 -2.01
N LEU A 146 10.74 -6.41 -2.45
CA LEU A 146 10.17 -5.65 -3.56
C LEU A 146 10.15 -6.44 -4.86
N LEU A 147 11.25 -7.13 -5.20
CA LEU A 147 11.30 -8.02 -6.38
C LEU A 147 10.19 -9.06 -6.33
N GLY A 148 10.04 -9.75 -5.21
CA GLY A 148 8.97 -10.71 -5.01
C GLY A 148 7.58 -10.09 -5.10
N ALA A 149 7.39 -8.88 -4.55
CA ALA A 149 6.12 -8.17 -4.62
C ALA A 149 5.75 -7.79 -6.07
N ILE A 150 6.72 -7.37 -6.89
CA ILE A 150 6.50 -7.11 -8.33
C ILE A 150 6.07 -8.39 -9.05
N GLU A 151 6.74 -9.50 -8.80
CA GLU A 151 6.35 -10.81 -9.35
C GLU A 151 4.97 -11.25 -8.90
N GLY A 152 4.66 -11.09 -7.61
CA GLY A 152 3.36 -11.39 -7.03
C GLY A 152 2.25 -10.52 -7.62
N ALA A 153 2.53 -9.25 -7.88
CA ALA A 153 1.60 -8.34 -8.56
C ALA A 153 1.28 -8.83 -9.98
N ALA A 154 2.29 -9.22 -10.76
CA ALA A 154 2.08 -9.79 -12.08
C ALA A 154 1.17 -11.03 -12.03
N VAL A 155 1.49 -11.99 -11.15
CA VAL A 155 0.68 -13.20 -10.98
C VAL A 155 -0.76 -12.89 -10.60
N ARG A 156 -0.95 -11.92 -9.70
CA ARG A 156 -2.28 -11.51 -9.22
C ARG A 156 -3.20 -11.04 -10.33
N TYR A 157 -2.64 -10.31 -11.30
CA TYR A 157 -3.40 -9.76 -12.45
C TYR A 157 -3.28 -10.60 -13.72
N GLY A 158 -2.70 -11.82 -13.64
CA GLY A 158 -2.54 -12.70 -14.79
C GLY A 158 -1.57 -12.17 -15.84
N GLU A 159 -0.63 -11.32 -15.44
CA GLU A 159 0.39 -10.72 -16.29
C GLU A 159 1.72 -11.46 -16.17
N ARG A 160 2.59 -11.27 -17.15
CA ARG A 160 4.01 -11.58 -17.06
C ARG A 160 4.77 -10.31 -16.73
N VAL A 161 5.87 -10.45 -16.02
CA VAL A 161 6.75 -9.32 -15.72
C VAL A 161 8.20 -9.67 -16.06
N GLN A 162 8.88 -8.74 -16.70
CA GLN A 162 10.32 -8.74 -16.86
C GLN A 162 10.91 -7.68 -15.94
N ILE A 163 11.89 -8.07 -15.13
CA ILE A 163 12.55 -7.18 -14.17
C ILE A 163 14.06 -7.27 -14.43
N VAL A 164 14.69 -6.11 -14.60
CA VAL A 164 16.14 -6.00 -14.72
C VAL A 164 16.62 -5.06 -13.60
N GLU A 165 17.37 -5.60 -12.64
CA GLU A 165 18.02 -4.79 -11.61
C GLU A 165 19.28 -4.14 -12.21
N ARG A 166 19.32 -2.82 -12.30
CA ARG A 166 20.44 -2.04 -12.83
C ARG A 166 21.42 -1.63 -11.75
N THR A 167 20.92 -1.29 -10.56
CA THR A 167 21.75 -0.95 -9.39
C THR A 167 21.11 -1.49 -8.13
N CYS A 168 21.93 -1.85 -7.13
CA CYS A 168 21.48 -2.40 -5.87
C CYS A 168 22.17 -1.72 -4.68
N MET A 169 21.41 -1.28 -3.69
CA MET A 169 21.91 -0.68 -2.44
C MET A 169 22.77 -1.66 -1.63
N LYS A 170 22.53 -2.97 -1.73
CA LYS A 170 23.37 -3.99 -1.09
C LYS A 170 24.76 -4.08 -1.71
N LEU A 171 24.90 -3.63 -2.94
CA LEU A 171 26.15 -3.58 -3.71
C LEU A 171 26.80 -2.18 -3.70
N GLY A 172 26.35 -1.28 -2.80
CA GLY A 172 26.96 0.02 -2.60
C GLY A 172 26.34 1.17 -3.41
N ALA A 173 25.29 0.92 -4.18
CA ALA A 173 24.56 2.01 -4.84
C ALA A 173 23.71 2.82 -3.86
N ASN A 174 23.45 4.10 -4.15
CA ASN A 174 22.60 4.95 -3.33
C ASN A 174 21.12 4.53 -3.35
N ALA A 175 20.65 3.89 -4.43
CA ALA A 175 19.31 3.36 -4.56
C ALA A 175 19.30 2.12 -5.45
N CYS A 176 18.32 1.23 -5.25
CA CYS A 176 18.07 0.15 -6.19
C CYS A 176 17.27 0.69 -7.37
N ARG A 177 17.64 0.30 -8.60
CA ARG A 177 16.94 0.67 -9.82
C ARG A 177 16.51 -0.58 -10.57
N PHE A 178 15.22 -0.69 -10.83
CA PHE A 178 14.62 -1.80 -11.53
C PHE A 178 13.93 -1.30 -12.79
N GLU A 179 14.32 -1.83 -13.94
CA GLU A 179 13.51 -1.71 -15.16
C GLU A 179 12.44 -2.77 -15.11
N VAL A 180 11.19 -2.36 -15.18
CA VAL A 180 10.02 -3.23 -15.02
C VAL A 180 9.12 -3.09 -16.23
N VAL A 181 8.84 -4.21 -16.88
CA VAL A 181 7.92 -4.28 -18.02
C VAL A 181 6.88 -5.35 -17.74
N PHE A 182 5.61 -4.94 -17.66
CA PHE A 182 4.49 -5.86 -17.58
C PHE A 182 3.98 -6.16 -18.99
N SER A 183 3.62 -7.40 -19.22
CA SER A 183 3.01 -7.83 -20.47
C SER A 183 1.86 -8.79 -20.19
N SER A 184 0.74 -8.58 -20.86
CA SER A 184 -0.36 -9.53 -20.83
C SER A 184 0.09 -10.85 -21.49
N PRO A 185 -0.28 -12.01 -20.97
CA PRO A 185 -0.01 -13.27 -21.66
C PRO A 185 -0.71 -13.26 -23.02
N LEU A 186 0.02 -13.64 -24.07
CA LEU A 186 -0.49 -13.87 -25.42
C LEU A 186 -1.32 -15.16 -25.47
N SER A 187 -2.30 -15.36 -24.61
CA SER A 187 -3.35 -16.40 -24.76
C SER A 187 -4.22 -16.44 -23.50
N GLN A 188 -5.49 -16.21 -23.65
CA GLN A 188 -6.63 -16.81 -22.93
C GLN A 188 -6.39 -17.24 -21.46
N ALA A 189 -6.06 -16.30 -20.59
CA ALA A 189 -6.62 -16.35 -19.25
C ALA A 189 -7.98 -15.63 -19.32
N PRO A 190 -9.05 -16.14 -18.67
CA PRO A 190 -10.26 -15.37 -18.55
C PRO A 190 -9.86 -14.07 -17.87
N GLN A 191 -9.78 -13.00 -18.64
CA GLN A 191 -9.94 -11.69 -18.08
C GLN A 191 -11.18 -11.84 -17.20
N HIS A 192 -11.06 -11.58 -15.91
CA HIS A 192 -12.22 -11.08 -15.20
C HIS A 192 -12.55 -9.78 -15.94
N SER A 193 -13.21 -9.95 -17.06
CA SER A 193 -13.74 -8.85 -17.84
C SER A 193 -14.70 -8.20 -16.88
N GLU A 194 -14.25 -7.07 -16.36
CA GLU A 194 -15.08 -6.20 -15.55
C GLU A 194 -16.39 -6.08 -16.30
N THR A 195 -17.48 -6.54 -15.70
CA THR A 195 -18.78 -6.43 -16.36
C THR A 195 -19.02 -4.96 -16.67
N PRO A 196 -19.79 -4.62 -17.70
CA PRO A 196 -20.17 -3.24 -17.98
C PRO A 196 -20.69 -2.52 -16.72
N GLU A 197 -21.40 -3.24 -15.87
CA GLU A 197 -21.92 -2.74 -14.59
C GLU A 197 -20.80 -2.45 -13.56
N GLN A 198 -19.80 -3.31 -13.46
CA GLN A 198 -18.63 -3.10 -12.57
C GLN A 198 -17.83 -1.88 -13.05
N ARG A 199 -17.63 -1.73 -14.35
CA ARG A 199 -16.96 -0.57 -14.96
C ARG A 199 -17.73 0.73 -14.71
N ALA A 200 -19.06 0.71 -14.91
CA ALA A 200 -19.92 1.84 -14.63
C ALA A 200 -19.90 2.24 -13.14
N ARG A 201 -19.96 1.26 -12.24
CA ARG A 201 -19.88 1.48 -10.79
C ARG A 201 -18.55 2.10 -10.39
N ARG A 202 -17.42 1.61 -10.92
CA ARG A 202 -16.09 2.16 -10.66
C ARG A 202 -15.97 3.60 -11.15
N THR A 203 -16.46 3.86 -12.38
CA THR A 203 -16.45 5.22 -12.93
C THR A 203 -17.27 6.16 -12.06
N ALA A 204 -18.45 5.75 -11.61
CA ALA A 204 -19.29 6.53 -10.71
C ALA A 204 -18.63 6.78 -9.33
N GLN A 205 -17.93 5.80 -8.77
CA GLN A 205 -17.16 5.96 -7.52
C GLN A 205 -16.02 6.96 -7.68
N ARG A 206 -15.28 6.88 -8.79
CA ARG A 206 -14.20 7.82 -9.09
C ARG A 206 -14.73 9.25 -9.26
N GLN A 207 -15.78 9.43 -10.03
CA GLN A 207 -16.42 10.74 -10.23
C GLN A 207 -16.92 11.32 -8.90
N LEU A 208 -17.51 10.49 -8.04
CA LEU A 208 -17.93 10.91 -6.71
C LEU A 208 -16.75 11.34 -5.85
N ALA A 209 -15.65 10.59 -5.85
CA ALA A 209 -14.45 10.93 -5.09
C ALA A 209 -13.83 12.25 -5.57
N GLU A 210 -13.74 12.46 -6.88
CA GLU A 210 -13.27 13.72 -7.48
C GLU A 210 -14.17 14.90 -7.07
N LEU A 211 -15.49 14.69 -7.07
CA LEU A 211 -16.46 15.71 -6.66
C LEU A 211 -16.36 16.01 -5.16
N VAL A 212 -16.28 14.98 -4.30
CA VAL A 212 -16.06 15.16 -2.86
C VAL A 212 -14.78 15.96 -2.62
N LEU A 213 -13.69 15.62 -3.30
CA LEU A 213 -12.44 16.34 -3.17
C LEU A 213 -12.57 17.81 -3.60
N SER A 214 -13.33 18.10 -4.67
CA SER A 214 -13.49 19.46 -5.18
C SER A 214 -14.24 20.41 -4.22
N VAL A 215 -15.11 19.86 -3.37
CA VAL A 215 -15.93 20.65 -2.42
C VAL A 215 -15.38 20.68 -0.99
N LEU A 216 -14.40 19.85 -0.69
CA LEU A 216 -13.75 19.86 0.62
C LEU A 216 -12.91 21.14 0.81
N PRO A 217 -12.99 21.78 1.99
CA PRO A 217 -12.12 22.91 2.32
C PRO A 217 -10.65 22.47 2.44
N GLU A 218 -9.73 23.43 2.32
CA GLU A 218 -8.29 23.23 2.58
C GLU A 218 -7.97 23.35 4.08
N ASP A 219 -8.74 24.21 4.78
CA ASP A 219 -8.60 24.49 6.20
C ASP A 219 -9.97 24.29 6.92
N ASP A 220 -9.96 24.22 8.25
CA ASP A 220 -11.13 24.09 9.15
C ASP A 220 -11.98 22.82 9.00
N GLY A 221 -11.83 22.08 7.93
CA GLY A 221 -12.52 20.81 7.66
C GLY A 221 -14.05 20.95 7.62
N ALA A 222 -14.72 20.02 6.94
CA ALA A 222 -16.16 19.89 6.90
C ALA A 222 -16.61 18.59 7.57
N MET A 223 -17.72 18.62 8.31
CA MET A 223 -18.37 17.42 8.81
C MET A 223 -19.15 16.73 7.68
N LEU A 224 -19.44 15.45 7.84
CA LEU A 224 -20.17 14.67 6.83
C LEU A 224 -21.52 15.31 6.46
N GLY A 225 -22.27 15.84 7.43
CA GLY A 225 -23.54 16.51 7.19
C GLY A 225 -23.40 17.83 6.41
N GLU A 226 -22.36 18.60 6.69
CA GLU A 226 -22.04 19.85 5.95
C GLU A 226 -21.66 19.52 4.50
N LEU A 227 -20.82 18.51 4.30
CA LEU A 227 -20.44 18.02 2.97
C LEU A 227 -21.67 17.56 2.19
N GLN A 228 -22.56 16.78 2.81
CA GLN A 228 -23.81 16.34 2.24
C GLN A 228 -24.67 17.52 1.77
N HIS A 229 -24.80 18.56 2.59
CA HIS A 229 -25.57 19.74 2.26
C HIS A 229 -24.98 20.54 1.10
N ILE A 230 -23.66 20.67 1.04
CA ILE A 230 -22.97 21.30 -0.09
C ILE A 230 -23.22 20.51 -1.38
N MET A 231 -23.07 19.19 -1.32
CA MET A 231 -23.21 18.33 -2.49
C MET A 231 -24.65 18.21 -3.00
N GLN A 232 -25.67 18.42 -2.16
CA GLN A 232 -27.08 18.48 -2.58
C GLN A 232 -27.38 19.61 -3.57
N ARG A 233 -26.53 20.63 -3.60
CA ARG A 233 -26.67 21.77 -4.54
C ARG A 233 -26.02 21.50 -5.91
N LEU A 234 -25.35 20.36 -6.06
CA LEU A 234 -24.67 19.95 -7.27
C LEU A 234 -25.52 18.91 -8.04
N PRO A 235 -25.33 18.75 -9.32
CA PRO A 235 -26.04 17.74 -10.13
C PRO A 235 -25.53 16.32 -9.82
N VAL A 236 -25.82 15.84 -8.61
CA VAL A 236 -25.37 14.51 -8.11
C VAL A 236 -26.58 13.61 -7.92
N ASN A 237 -26.42 12.32 -8.25
CA ASN A 237 -27.47 11.34 -8.00
C ASN A 237 -27.73 11.23 -6.48
N PRO A 238 -28.99 11.36 -5.99
CA PRO A 238 -29.33 11.27 -4.56
C PRO A 238 -28.82 9.99 -3.88
N GLN A 239 -28.68 8.88 -4.58
CA GLN A 239 -28.12 7.63 -4.06
C GLN A 239 -26.65 7.76 -3.67
N GLN A 240 -25.90 8.63 -4.35
CA GLN A 240 -24.48 8.90 -4.07
C GLN A 240 -24.28 9.80 -2.84
N LEU A 241 -25.32 10.51 -2.41
CA LEU A 241 -25.33 11.38 -1.22
C LEU A 241 -25.61 10.63 0.08
N ARG A 242 -25.86 9.31 0.04
CA ARG A 242 -26.04 8.52 1.26
C ARG A 242 -24.79 8.59 2.13
N PRO A 243 -24.94 8.74 3.46
CA PRO A 243 -23.79 8.82 4.39
C PRO A 243 -22.76 7.72 4.20
N SER A 244 -23.20 6.47 4.00
CA SER A 244 -22.32 5.33 3.78
C SER A 244 -21.48 5.45 2.52
N VAL A 245 -22.06 5.98 1.43
CA VAL A 245 -21.37 6.14 0.14
C VAL A 245 -20.37 7.30 0.20
N LEU A 246 -20.74 8.40 0.85
CA LEU A 246 -19.83 9.52 1.06
C LEU A 246 -18.67 9.16 2.00
N LEU A 247 -18.94 8.39 3.06
CA LEU A 247 -17.89 7.89 3.95
C LEU A 247 -16.94 6.94 3.22
N GLU A 248 -17.44 6.12 2.31
CA GLU A 248 -16.60 5.26 1.46
C GLU A 248 -15.69 6.11 0.57
N ALA A 249 -16.21 7.16 -0.06
CA ALA A 249 -15.44 8.10 -0.86
C ALA A 249 -14.39 8.86 -0.03
N LEU A 250 -14.76 9.35 1.16
CA LEU A 250 -13.84 10.01 2.09
C LEU A 250 -12.72 9.09 2.57
N ARG A 251 -13.04 7.85 2.94
CA ARG A 251 -12.04 6.84 3.29
C ARG A 251 -11.08 6.58 2.13
N HIS A 252 -11.62 6.54 0.92
CA HIS A 252 -10.80 6.42 -0.27
C HIS A 252 -9.81 7.56 -0.40
N LEU A 253 -10.31 8.78 -0.34
CA LEU A 253 -9.50 9.97 -0.45
C LEU A 253 -8.48 10.09 0.69
N GLN A 254 -8.83 9.66 1.91
CA GLN A 254 -7.89 9.58 3.02
C GLN A 254 -6.80 8.53 2.76
N PHE A 255 -7.20 7.36 2.26
CA PHE A 255 -6.26 6.28 1.96
C PHE A 255 -5.25 6.70 0.89
N VAL A 256 -5.68 7.44 -0.15
CA VAL A 256 -4.78 8.00 -1.17
C VAL A 256 -4.10 9.33 -0.76
N GLY A 257 -4.33 9.84 0.50
CA GLY A 257 -3.68 11.02 1.10
C GLY A 257 -4.11 12.35 0.53
N LEU A 258 -5.22 12.38 -0.15
CA LEU A 258 -5.81 13.61 -0.66
C LEU A 258 -6.71 14.30 0.36
N VAL A 259 -7.14 13.57 1.40
CA VAL A 259 -8.00 14.06 2.48
C VAL A 259 -7.40 13.69 3.83
N ALA A 260 -7.37 14.63 4.74
CA ALA A 260 -7.09 14.41 6.15
C ALA A 260 -8.36 14.51 6.99
N SER A 261 -8.36 13.96 8.20
CA SER A 261 -9.46 14.15 9.15
C SER A 261 -8.97 14.18 10.59
N SER A 262 -9.72 14.87 11.44
CA SER A 262 -9.56 14.83 12.89
C SER A 262 -10.90 14.55 13.58
N ALA A 263 -10.84 13.91 14.75
CA ALA A 263 -11.96 13.84 15.66
C ALA A 263 -12.16 15.21 16.32
N ASN A 264 -13.42 15.60 16.55
CA ASN A 264 -13.74 16.79 17.35
C ASN A 264 -13.61 16.47 18.84
N GLN A 265 -13.97 15.24 19.23
CA GLN A 265 -13.87 14.73 20.59
C GLN A 265 -13.28 13.32 20.61
N PRO A 266 -12.60 12.91 21.69
CA PRO A 266 -12.15 11.54 21.85
C PRO A 266 -13.33 10.55 21.75
N GLY A 267 -13.23 9.59 20.84
CA GLY A 267 -14.26 8.58 20.62
C GLY A 267 -15.24 8.88 19.47
N ASP A 268 -15.11 10.02 18.80
CA ASP A 268 -15.92 10.33 17.61
C ASP A 268 -15.76 9.27 16.54
N ASP A 269 -16.89 8.80 16.04
CA ASP A 269 -16.93 7.94 14.86
C ASP A 269 -16.65 8.75 13.58
N LEU A 270 -16.64 8.06 12.44
CA LEU A 270 -16.33 8.68 11.15
C LEU A 270 -17.36 9.72 10.70
N THR A 271 -18.58 9.70 11.25
CA THR A 271 -19.65 10.66 10.91
C THR A 271 -19.49 11.99 11.62
N HIS A 272 -18.78 12.00 12.74
CA HIS A 272 -18.55 13.16 13.59
C HIS A 272 -17.16 13.79 13.44
N ARG A 273 -16.36 13.26 12.50
CA ARG A 273 -15.03 13.82 12.19
C ARG A 273 -15.16 14.99 11.22
N ARG A 274 -14.16 15.89 11.27
CA ARG A 274 -13.96 16.92 10.26
C ARG A 274 -12.98 16.43 9.21
N TYR A 275 -13.25 16.73 7.95
CA TYR A 275 -12.49 16.31 6.77
C TYR A 275 -12.05 17.53 5.96
N TRP A 276 -10.79 17.57 5.52
CA TRP A 276 -10.24 18.63 4.66
C TRP A 276 -9.27 18.07 3.64
N ARG A 277 -9.00 18.85 2.59
CA ARG A 277 -7.98 18.50 1.60
C ARG A 277 -6.61 18.46 2.27
N ALA A 278 -5.85 17.38 2.08
CA ALA A 278 -4.47 17.33 2.53
C ALA A 278 -3.62 18.32 1.70
N PRO A 279 -2.69 19.08 2.33
CA PRO A 279 -1.84 19.99 1.59
C PRO A 279 -1.01 19.22 0.55
N THR A 280 -1.00 19.72 -0.69
CA THR A 280 -0.13 19.21 -1.76
C THR A 280 1.30 19.63 -1.50
N SER A 281 2.27 18.76 -1.82
CA SER A 281 3.70 18.96 -1.52
C SER A 281 4.35 20.23 -2.13
N ASP A 282 3.69 20.91 -3.05
CA ASP A 282 4.23 22.12 -3.70
C ASP A 282 4.17 23.38 -2.85
N LYS A 283 3.53 23.38 -1.67
CA LYS A 283 3.42 24.56 -0.79
C LYS A 283 4.40 24.59 0.39
N VAL A 284 5.33 23.63 0.50
CA VAL A 284 6.23 23.55 1.68
C VAL A 284 7.54 24.32 1.51
N GLU A 285 7.86 24.85 0.32
CA GLU A 285 9.15 25.56 0.08
C GLU A 285 9.11 27.09 0.25
N THR A 286 8.04 27.71 0.70
CA THR A 286 8.00 29.18 0.93
C THR A 286 7.57 29.58 2.34
N GLY A 287 8.17 28.96 3.35
CA GLY A 287 8.13 29.41 4.75
C GLY A 287 9.47 29.98 5.15
N GLN A 288 9.70 31.29 4.86
CA GLN A 288 10.86 32.06 5.26
C GLN A 288 11.18 31.90 6.76
N VAL A 289 12.43 31.51 7.01
CA VAL A 289 13.17 31.82 8.23
C VAL A 289 13.13 33.35 8.44
N HIS A 290 12.40 33.84 9.42
CA HIS A 290 12.64 35.13 10.03
C HIS A 290 12.84 34.93 11.54
N ARG A 291 14.12 35.14 11.89
CA ARG A 291 14.77 35.55 13.15
C ARG A 291 14.03 35.31 14.48
#